data_e29a2db2446ec7338a434e5b6b5cb4cc
#
_entry.id   e29a2db2446ec7338a434e5b6b5cb4cc
#
_cell.length_a   1.000
_cell.length_b   1.000
_cell.length_c   1.000
_cell.angle_alpha   90.00
_cell.angle_beta   90.00
_cell.angle_gamma   90.00
#
_symmetry.space_group_name_H-M   'P 1'
#
loop_
_entity.id
_entity.type
_entity.pdbx_description
1 polymer ?
#
loop_
_entity_poly.entity_id
_entity_poly.type
_entity_poly.pdbx_seq_one_letter_code
_entity_poly.pdbx_strand_id
1 'polypeptide(L)'
;MATTYIVDKDGNQIDASEATVPSDRHFRGAWSLSGKVISEDMTKAKEIFKDKIREVRGPLLQAQDVAYMKALEADDASAKTAAVNAKTALRDAPAASAITNADTIAKLKAAWDTSVLGDSPYAS
;
A
#
# COMPACT_ATOMS: atom_id res chain seq x y z
N MET A 1 4.41 33.07 -19.25
CA MET A 1 3.97 31.76 -18.72
C MET A 1 3.82 31.82 -17.21
N ALA A 2 2.78 31.21 -16.69
CA ALA A 2 2.61 31.14 -15.24
C ALA A 2 3.66 30.21 -14.64
N THR A 3 4.31 30.64 -13.56
CA THR A 3 5.27 29.80 -12.83
C THR A 3 4.51 28.99 -11.80
N THR A 4 4.80 27.68 -11.75
CA THR A 4 4.24 26.80 -10.72
C THR A 4 5.17 26.80 -9.52
N TYR A 5 4.62 27.02 -8.34
CA TYR A 5 5.37 27.03 -7.09
C TYR A 5 4.95 25.88 -6.21
N ILE A 6 5.93 25.38 -5.43
CA ILE A 6 5.70 24.42 -4.36
C ILE A 6 5.90 25.17 -3.04
N VAL A 7 4.97 25.01 -2.11
CA VAL A 7 5.07 25.63 -0.79
C VAL A 7 5.60 24.57 0.18
N ASP A 8 6.70 24.89 0.89
CA ASP A 8 7.25 23.99 1.88
C ASP A 8 6.49 24.09 3.22
N LYS A 9 6.90 23.30 4.20
CA LYS A 9 6.25 23.28 5.51
C LYS A 9 6.33 24.59 6.29
N ASP A 10 7.28 25.46 5.93
CA ASP A 10 7.50 26.78 6.55
C ASP A 10 6.79 27.90 5.77
N GLY A 11 6.05 27.56 4.73
CA GLY A 11 5.32 28.51 3.90
C GLY A 11 6.13 29.17 2.80
N ASN A 12 7.38 28.73 2.58
CA ASN A 12 8.23 29.28 1.53
C ASN A 12 7.83 28.72 0.16
N GLN A 13 7.80 29.60 -0.84
CA GLN A 13 7.50 29.20 -2.21
C GLN A 13 8.78 28.84 -2.95
N ILE A 14 8.78 27.70 -3.63
CA ILE A 14 9.91 27.22 -4.43
C ILE A 14 9.38 26.94 -5.83
N ASP A 15 10.08 27.46 -6.85
CA ASP A 15 9.72 27.20 -8.24
C ASP A 15 9.78 25.69 -8.50
N ALA A 16 8.69 25.13 -9.01
CA ALA A 16 8.59 23.69 -9.25
C ALA A 16 9.67 23.17 -10.20
N SER A 17 10.15 24.00 -11.14
CA SER A 17 11.22 23.62 -12.06
C SER A 17 12.58 23.48 -11.35
N GLU A 18 12.76 24.09 -10.18
CA GLU A 18 13.97 23.98 -9.39
C GLU A 18 13.94 22.84 -8.35
N ALA A 19 12.75 22.26 -8.10
CA ALA A 19 12.60 21.20 -7.13
C ALA A 19 13.03 19.85 -7.72
N THR A 20 13.73 19.05 -6.90
CA THR A 20 14.01 17.66 -7.24
C THR A 20 12.84 16.81 -6.79
N VAL A 21 12.22 16.10 -7.73
CA VAL A 21 11.01 15.33 -7.50
C VAL A 21 11.29 13.85 -7.70
N PRO A 22 10.84 12.95 -6.79
CA PRO A 22 10.97 11.52 -7.02
C PRO A 22 10.27 11.10 -8.33
N SER A 23 10.90 10.19 -9.07
CA SER A 23 10.33 9.68 -10.33
C SER A 23 9.11 8.80 -10.11
N ASP A 24 9.03 8.13 -8.96
CA ASP A 24 7.91 7.28 -8.59
C ASP A 24 6.86 8.13 -7.88
N ARG A 25 5.67 8.24 -8.48
CA ARG A 25 4.60 9.09 -7.98
C ARG A 25 3.53 8.33 -7.19
N HIS A 26 3.69 7.04 -6.96
CA HIS A 26 2.69 6.23 -6.25
C HIS A 26 2.48 6.67 -4.80
N PHE A 27 3.50 7.23 -4.16
CA PHE A 27 3.46 7.63 -2.76
C PHE A 27 3.61 9.13 -2.57
N ARG A 28 2.98 9.91 -3.47
CA ARG A 28 3.06 11.38 -3.40
C ARG A 28 2.59 11.94 -2.05
N GLY A 29 1.63 11.29 -1.40
CA GLY A 29 1.16 11.68 -0.06
C GLY A 29 2.23 11.57 1.03
N ALA A 30 3.31 10.81 0.77
CA ALA A 30 4.44 10.68 1.69
C ALA A 30 5.61 11.62 1.37
N TRP A 31 5.48 12.43 0.33
CA TRP A 31 6.55 13.36 -0.04
C TRP A 31 6.70 14.46 0.99
N SER A 32 7.96 14.81 1.29
CA SER A 32 8.29 15.97 2.10
C SER A 32 9.35 16.80 1.37
N LEU A 33 9.25 18.10 1.53
CA LEU A 33 10.16 19.06 0.88
C LEU A 33 11.19 19.53 1.91
N SER A 34 12.48 19.38 1.57
CA SER A 34 13.59 19.91 2.35
C SER A 34 14.49 20.69 1.39
N GLY A 35 14.53 22.02 1.54
CA GLY A 35 15.17 22.87 0.55
C GLY A 35 14.48 22.73 -0.80
N LYS A 36 15.22 22.32 -1.84
CA LYS A 36 14.69 22.08 -3.18
C LYS A 36 14.52 20.61 -3.51
N VAL A 37 14.70 19.72 -2.51
CA VAL A 37 14.61 18.27 -2.70
C VAL A 37 13.31 17.75 -2.09
N ILE A 38 12.50 17.08 -2.90
CA ILE A 38 11.33 16.35 -2.43
C ILE A 38 11.76 14.91 -2.19
N SER A 39 11.65 14.46 -0.95
CA SER A 39 11.98 13.09 -0.55
C SER A 39 10.72 12.35 -0.10
N GLU A 40 10.82 11.04 -0.01
CA GLU A 40 9.71 10.18 0.41
C GLU A 40 9.89 9.83 1.89
N ASP A 41 8.86 10.14 2.69
CA ASP A 41 8.82 9.76 4.09
C ASP A 41 8.37 8.30 4.18
N MET A 42 9.27 7.40 4.55
CA MET A 42 8.98 5.96 4.60
C MET A 42 7.88 5.63 5.61
N THR A 43 7.80 6.35 6.73
CA THR A 43 6.73 6.12 7.70
C THR A 43 5.36 6.40 7.09
N LYS A 44 5.22 7.53 6.40
CA LYS A 44 3.97 7.88 5.71
C LYS A 44 3.70 6.97 4.53
N ALA A 45 4.75 6.59 3.77
CA ALA A 45 4.60 5.67 2.65
C ALA A 45 4.07 4.31 3.11
N LYS A 46 4.57 3.80 4.22
CA LYS A 46 4.08 2.54 4.81
C LYS A 46 2.61 2.64 5.24
N GLU A 47 2.21 3.77 5.81
CA GLU A 47 0.81 4.00 6.18
C GLU A 47 -0.11 4.00 4.95
N ILE A 48 0.30 4.70 3.89
CA ILE A 48 -0.44 4.72 2.61
C ILE A 48 -0.54 3.30 2.04
N PHE A 49 0.56 2.55 2.07
CA PHE A 49 0.62 1.18 1.58
C PHE A 49 -0.33 0.26 2.36
N LYS A 50 -0.31 0.35 3.70
CA LYS A 50 -1.21 -0.41 4.56
C LYS A 50 -2.67 -0.06 4.33
N ASP A 51 -2.99 1.22 4.13
CA ASP A 51 -4.34 1.66 3.84
C ASP A 51 -4.83 1.09 2.50
N LYS A 52 -3.95 1.02 1.50
CA LYS A 52 -4.28 0.40 0.23
C LYS A 52 -4.55 -1.10 0.37
N ILE A 53 -3.76 -1.79 1.20
CA ILE A 53 -4.00 -3.20 1.54
C ILE A 53 -5.37 -3.36 2.19
N ARG A 54 -5.71 -2.51 3.16
CA ARG A 54 -7.00 -2.56 3.84
C ARG A 54 -8.16 -2.34 2.88
N GLU A 55 -8.00 -1.43 1.93
CA GLU A 55 -8.99 -1.17 0.88
C GLU A 55 -9.20 -2.40 -0.01
N VAL A 56 -8.11 -3.01 -0.47
CA VAL A 56 -8.16 -4.16 -1.38
C VAL A 56 -8.67 -5.41 -0.68
N ARG A 57 -8.27 -5.65 0.57
CA ARG A 57 -8.64 -6.87 1.29
C ARG A 57 -10.13 -6.96 1.64
N GLY A 58 -10.82 -5.82 1.75
CA GLY A 58 -12.23 -5.80 2.12
C GLY A 58 -13.10 -6.73 1.26
N PRO A 59 -13.16 -6.51 -0.07
CA PRO A 59 -13.91 -7.41 -0.96
C PRO A 59 -13.38 -8.85 -0.95
N LEU A 60 -12.07 -9.03 -0.78
CA LEU A 60 -11.47 -10.36 -0.72
C LEU A 60 -11.90 -11.12 0.53
N LEU A 61 -11.98 -10.43 1.68
CA LEU A 61 -12.51 -11.02 2.91
C LEU A 61 -13.97 -11.43 2.75
N GLN A 62 -14.78 -10.59 2.11
CA GLN A 62 -16.19 -10.91 1.83
C GLN A 62 -16.31 -12.16 0.96
N ALA A 63 -15.45 -12.30 -0.05
CA ALA A 63 -15.44 -13.48 -0.91
C ALA A 63 -15.10 -14.74 -0.11
N GLN A 64 -14.20 -14.65 0.86
CA GLN A 64 -13.85 -15.79 1.72
C GLN A 64 -14.98 -16.11 2.73
N ASP A 65 -15.71 -15.11 3.18
CA ASP A 65 -16.90 -15.34 4.02
C ASP A 65 -17.94 -16.16 3.24
N VAL A 66 -18.18 -15.83 1.97
CA VAL A 66 -19.06 -16.60 1.10
C VAL A 66 -18.54 -18.02 0.88
N ALA A 67 -17.24 -18.16 0.62
CA ALA A 67 -16.60 -19.47 0.44
C ALA A 67 -16.75 -20.34 1.70
N TYR A 68 -16.58 -19.74 2.88
CA TYR A 68 -16.76 -20.44 4.15
C TYR A 68 -18.21 -20.91 4.32
N MET A 69 -19.19 -20.06 4.03
CA MET A 69 -20.61 -20.43 4.13
C MET A 69 -20.98 -21.57 3.18
N LYS A 70 -20.46 -21.54 1.95
CA LYS A 70 -20.67 -22.64 1.00
C LYS A 70 -20.03 -23.94 1.48
N ALA A 71 -18.84 -23.87 2.05
CA ALA A 71 -18.15 -25.02 2.61
C ALA A 71 -18.91 -25.60 3.80
N LEU A 72 -19.47 -24.73 4.64
CA LEU A 72 -20.29 -25.13 5.78
C LEU A 72 -21.54 -25.89 5.34
N GLU A 73 -22.24 -25.36 4.33
CA GLU A 73 -23.43 -25.99 3.77
C GLU A 73 -23.12 -27.35 3.15
N ALA A 74 -21.96 -27.47 2.50
CA ALA A 74 -21.50 -28.71 1.86
C ALA A 74 -20.83 -29.69 2.84
N ASP A 75 -20.62 -29.26 4.08
CA ASP A 75 -19.87 -30.00 5.09
C ASP A 75 -18.47 -30.40 4.60
N ASP A 76 -17.80 -29.48 3.92
CA ASP A 76 -16.47 -29.68 3.34
C ASP A 76 -15.40 -29.11 4.28
N ALA A 77 -14.76 -29.97 5.07
CA ALA A 77 -13.77 -29.55 6.07
C ALA A 77 -12.53 -28.92 5.43
N SER A 78 -12.11 -29.43 4.26
CA SER A 78 -10.95 -28.87 3.56
C SER A 78 -11.23 -27.45 3.05
N ALA A 79 -12.41 -27.23 2.49
CA ALA A 79 -12.80 -25.92 2.01
C ALA A 79 -12.98 -24.92 3.16
N LYS A 80 -13.52 -25.37 4.32
CA LYS A 80 -13.60 -24.51 5.52
C LYS A 80 -12.22 -24.06 5.97
N THR A 81 -11.27 -24.99 6.06
CA THR A 81 -9.90 -24.70 6.46
C THR A 81 -9.24 -23.73 5.48
N ALA A 82 -9.41 -23.94 4.17
CA ALA A 82 -8.85 -23.05 3.14
C ALA A 82 -9.40 -21.63 3.28
N ALA A 83 -10.71 -21.47 3.50
CA ALA A 83 -11.32 -20.15 3.69
C ALA A 83 -10.81 -19.45 4.95
N VAL A 84 -10.69 -20.18 6.07
CA VAL A 84 -10.16 -19.63 7.32
C VAL A 84 -8.70 -19.18 7.14
N ASN A 85 -7.88 -19.99 6.51
CA ASN A 85 -6.48 -19.66 6.26
C ASN A 85 -6.34 -18.43 5.34
N ALA A 86 -7.16 -18.33 4.31
CA ALA A 86 -7.17 -17.17 3.42
C ALA A 86 -7.58 -15.89 4.16
N LYS A 87 -8.59 -15.96 5.02
CA LYS A 87 -9.02 -14.83 5.85
C LYS A 87 -7.93 -14.38 6.80
N THR A 88 -7.23 -15.31 7.45
CA THR A 88 -6.12 -15.01 8.34
C THR A 88 -5.00 -14.29 7.58
N ALA A 89 -4.62 -14.78 6.41
CA ALA A 89 -3.60 -14.15 5.58
C ALA A 89 -4.00 -12.72 5.18
N LEU A 90 -5.26 -12.50 4.83
CA LEU A 90 -5.77 -11.17 4.48
C LEU A 90 -5.76 -10.22 5.67
N ARG A 91 -6.13 -10.68 6.85
CA ARG A 91 -6.09 -9.88 8.07
C ARG A 91 -4.67 -9.48 8.45
N ASP A 92 -3.71 -10.37 8.26
CA ASP A 92 -2.33 -10.16 8.65
C ASP A 92 -1.52 -9.39 7.59
N ALA A 93 -2.04 -9.22 6.37
CA ALA A 93 -1.32 -8.59 5.28
C ALA A 93 -0.75 -7.20 5.64
N PRO A 94 -1.50 -6.28 6.30
CA PRO A 94 -0.94 -4.97 6.67
C PRO A 94 0.18 -5.05 7.72
N ALA A 95 0.28 -6.16 8.45
CA ALA A 95 1.28 -6.36 9.49
C ALA A 95 2.49 -7.16 9.01
N ALA A 96 2.61 -7.40 7.70
CA ALA A 96 3.72 -8.19 7.14
C ALA A 96 5.08 -7.58 7.49
N SER A 97 6.03 -8.43 7.89
CA SER A 97 7.39 -7.98 8.26
C SER A 97 8.12 -7.32 7.09
N ALA A 98 7.83 -7.74 5.85
CA ALA A 98 8.41 -7.13 4.65
C ALA A 98 8.05 -5.65 4.54
N ILE A 99 6.87 -5.24 5.00
CA ILE A 99 6.45 -3.84 5.04
C ILE A 99 7.26 -3.09 6.11
N THR A 100 7.30 -3.65 7.32
CA THR A 100 8.02 -3.04 8.45
C THR A 100 9.49 -2.85 8.13
N ASN A 101 10.11 -3.82 7.47
CA ASN A 101 11.53 -3.84 7.16
C ASN A 101 11.90 -3.10 5.87
N ALA A 102 10.92 -2.63 5.09
CA ALA A 102 11.19 -1.89 3.87
C ALA A 102 11.82 -0.53 4.19
N ASP A 103 13.00 -0.29 3.65
CA ASP A 103 13.72 0.97 3.84
C ASP A 103 13.75 1.83 2.56
N THR A 104 13.19 1.32 1.48
CA THR A 104 13.05 2.04 0.21
C THR A 104 11.64 1.83 -0.36
N ILE A 105 11.23 2.72 -1.26
CA ILE A 105 9.94 2.58 -1.94
C ILE A 105 9.90 1.31 -2.79
N ALA A 106 11.00 0.96 -3.45
CA ALA A 106 11.08 -0.27 -4.26
C ALA A 106 10.82 -1.51 -3.40
N LYS A 107 11.44 -1.58 -2.21
CA LYS A 107 11.23 -2.69 -1.28
C LYS A 107 9.81 -2.70 -0.74
N LEU A 108 9.23 -1.54 -0.45
CA LEU A 108 7.86 -1.43 0.01
C LEU A 108 6.88 -1.94 -1.04
N LYS A 109 7.04 -1.55 -2.30
CA LYS A 109 6.22 -2.04 -3.41
C LYS A 109 6.36 -3.56 -3.58
N ALA A 110 7.58 -4.08 -3.43
CA ALA A 110 7.84 -5.52 -3.50
C ALA A 110 7.21 -6.31 -2.34
N ALA A 111 6.86 -5.64 -1.25
CA ALA A 111 6.20 -6.26 -0.10
C ALA A 111 4.72 -6.61 -0.37
N TRP A 112 4.14 -6.15 -1.47
CA TRP A 112 2.77 -6.51 -1.85
C TRP A 112 2.70 -8.00 -2.15
N ASP A 113 1.89 -8.74 -1.39
CA ASP A 113 1.76 -10.19 -1.56
C ASP A 113 0.67 -10.49 -2.59
N THR A 114 1.10 -10.76 -3.83
CA THR A 114 0.17 -11.04 -4.94
C THR A 114 -0.59 -12.34 -4.76
N SER A 115 -0.05 -13.29 -3.98
CA SER A 115 -0.74 -14.55 -3.70
C SER A 115 -1.93 -14.38 -2.76
N VAL A 116 -1.92 -13.32 -1.95
CA VAL A 116 -2.97 -13.01 -0.97
C VAL A 116 -3.90 -11.92 -1.48
N LEU A 117 -3.34 -10.85 -2.05
CA LEU A 117 -4.06 -9.62 -2.39
C LEU A 117 -4.37 -9.49 -3.88
N GLY A 118 -3.83 -10.37 -4.72
CA GLY A 118 -3.94 -10.27 -6.17
C GLY A 118 -2.92 -9.28 -6.74
N ASP A 119 -3.17 -8.80 -7.94
CA ASP A 119 -2.23 -7.94 -8.66
C ASP A 119 -1.90 -6.67 -7.87
N SER A 120 -0.62 -6.31 -7.86
CA SER A 120 -0.17 -5.10 -7.17
C SER A 120 -0.60 -3.85 -7.93
N PRO A 121 -1.21 -2.85 -7.24
CA PRO A 121 -1.49 -1.56 -7.87
C PRO A 121 -0.23 -0.74 -8.13
N TYR A 122 0.92 -1.19 -7.60
CA TYR A 122 2.21 -0.54 -7.73
C TYR A 122 3.12 -1.23 -8.75
N ALA A 123 2.64 -2.29 -9.40
CA ALA A 123 3.38 -2.93 -10.47
C ALA A 123 3.41 -2.02 -11.69
N SER A 124 4.58 -1.83 -12.25
CA SER A 124 4.77 -0.99 -13.42
C SER A 124 4.86 -1.82 -14.70
#